data_061defcd88a7093c897d9732a242d51d
#
_entry.id   061defcd88a7093c897d9732a242d51d
#
_cell.length_a   1.000
_cell.length_b   1.000
_cell.length_c   1.000
_cell.angle_alpha   90.00
_cell.angle_beta   90.00
_cell.angle_gamma   90.00
#
_symmetry.space_group_name_H-M   'P 1'
#
loop_
_entity.id
_entity.type
_entity.pdbx_description
1 polymer ?
#
loop_
_entity_poly.entity_id
_entity_poly.type
_entity_poly.pdbx_seq_one_letter_code
_entity_poly.pdbx_strand_id
1 'polypeptide(L)'
;MNSITAAVAVTSLMFAAQASAQWVKYPDSSIQWTRDGKPNLSEGAPKARDGKADLSGVWLPEPDPNGTPQGVESISGTVIPRYMLDITADLKPEDVPFRPSTEALFKQHLQSQGKDDPIAHCQPTGVPGLGAIPLPYKIIQMPRLIAILYEENSVFRQIFLEGRRLVNDPEPRWMGYSSGKWDRDTLVVDTVGFNDRSWLDRLGHPHSDALHVIERFRRRDAGHLEIEVTIDDPKAYTKPITYTQKATLVPDEDLLEYFCSENEKDVQHYK
;
A
#
# COMPACT_ATOMS: atom_id res chain seq x y z
N MET A 1 -19.60 22.27 73.32
CA MET A 1 -18.74 21.10 72.93
C MET A 1 -18.88 20.93 71.43
N ASN A 2 -17.96 21.52 70.69
CA ASN A 2 -18.01 21.52 69.21
C ASN A 2 -17.09 20.40 68.68
N SER A 3 -17.66 19.43 68.02
CA SER A 3 -16.90 18.40 67.32
C SER A 3 -16.57 18.87 65.90
N ILE A 4 -15.30 19.10 65.65
CA ILE A 4 -14.77 19.43 64.31
C ILE A 4 -14.50 18.10 63.62
N THR A 5 -15.29 17.78 62.62
CA THR A 5 -15.06 16.63 61.74
C THR A 5 -14.11 17.06 60.60
N ALA A 6 -12.88 16.62 60.64
CA ALA A 6 -11.90 16.86 59.59
C ALA A 6 -12.17 15.89 58.42
N ALA A 7 -12.62 16.42 57.27
CA ALA A 7 -12.73 15.69 56.05
C ALA A 7 -11.33 15.62 55.37
N VAL A 8 -10.73 14.44 55.36
CA VAL A 8 -9.50 14.17 54.59
C VAL A 8 -9.91 13.89 53.13
N ALA A 9 -9.69 14.88 52.28
CA ALA A 9 -9.81 14.71 50.84
C ALA A 9 -8.57 13.96 50.33
N VAL A 10 -8.69 12.66 50.05
CA VAL A 10 -7.67 11.89 49.37
C VAL A 10 -7.76 12.20 47.88
N THR A 11 -6.90 13.12 47.44
CA THR A 11 -6.73 13.43 46.02
C THR A 11 -5.89 12.28 45.38
N SER A 12 -6.57 11.29 44.85
CA SER A 12 -5.92 10.25 44.00
C SER A 12 -5.47 10.93 42.71
N LEU A 13 -4.20 11.34 42.63
CA LEU A 13 -3.56 11.62 41.37
C LEU A 13 -3.48 10.29 40.59
N MET A 14 -4.44 10.06 39.69
CA MET A 14 -4.28 9.09 38.63
C MET A 14 -3.20 9.62 37.68
N PHE A 15 -1.98 9.20 37.87
CA PHE A 15 -1.01 9.17 36.77
C PHE A 15 -1.60 8.23 35.73
N ALA A 16 -2.27 8.78 34.70
CA ALA A 16 -2.49 8.10 33.46
C ALA A 16 -1.09 7.90 32.87
N ALA A 17 -0.45 6.77 33.20
CA ALA A 17 0.63 6.27 32.39
C ALA A 17 0.02 6.15 30.98
N GLN A 18 0.50 6.98 30.06
CA GLN A 18 0.24 6.75 28.65
C GLN A 18 0.78 5.34 28.39
N ALA A 19 -0.10 4.36 28.36
CA ALA A 19 0.22 3.06 27.81
C ALA A 19 0.52 3.34 26.33
N SER A 20 1.81 3.50 26.02
CA SER A 20 2.26 3.38 24.65
C SER A 20 1.95 1.94 24.25
N ALA A 21 0.81 1.74 23.61
CA ALA A 21 0.36 0.45 23.09
C ALA A 21 1.20 0.02 21.88
N GLN A 22 2.33 0.68 21.66
CA GLN A 22 3.16 0.47 20.48
C GLN A 22 4.54 -0.01 20.90
N TRP A 23 5.17 -0.69 19.96
CA TRP A 23 6.53 -1.19 20.08
C TRP A 23 7.51 -0.10 20.56
N VAL A 24 8.50 -0.53 21.33
CA VAL A 24 9.62 0.35 21.65
C VAL A 24 10.24 0.82 20.33
N LYS A 25 10.43 2.13 20.19
CA LYS A 25 11.09 2.70 19.01
C LYS A 25 12.45 2.05 18.81
N TYR A 26 12.64 1.41 17.68
CA TYR A 26 13.90 0.84 17.24
C TYR A 26 14.41 1.63 16.03
N PRO A 27 15.30 2.63 16.27
CA PRO A 27 15.87 3.40 15.16
C PRO A 27 16.58 2.49 14.18
N ASP A 28 16.23 2.62 12.90
CA ASP A 28 16.93 1.93 11.82
C ASP A 28 18.39 2.42 11.76
N SER A 29 19.33 1.51 11.97
CA SER A 29 20.78 1.82 11.98
C SER A 29 21.35 2.09 10.59
N SER A 30 20.61 1.80 9.53
CA SER A 30 21.00 2.10 8.14
C SER A 30 20.77 3.57 7.78
N ILE A 31 20.02 4.31 8.60
CA ILE A 31 19.70 5.73 8.42
C ILE A 31 20.54 6.58 9.36
N GLN A 32 21.03 7.71 8.87
CA GLN A 32 21.68 8.68 9.73
C GLN A 32 20.64 9.45 10.56
N TRP A 33 20.94 9.62 11.84
CA TRP A 33 20.12 10.37 12.77
C TRP A 33 20.82 11.68 13.13
N THR A 34 20.05 12.74 13.16
CA THR A 34 20.55 14.07 13.55
C THR A 34 20.77 14.13 15.07
N ARG A 35 21.48 15.16 15.57
CA ARG A 35 21.75 15.31 17.01
C ARG A 35 20.50 15.49 17.87
N ASP A 36 19.44 16.00 17.29
CA ASP A 36 18.13 16.17 17.91
C ASP A 36 17.21 14.92 17.78
N GLY A 37 17.79 13.77 17.33
CA GLY A 37 17.10 12.49 17.29
C GLY A 37 16.09 12.36 16.16
N LYS A 38 16.23 13.11 15.06
CA LYS A 38 15.39 12.99 13.86
C LYS A 38 16.13 12.22 12.77
N PRO A 39 15.43 11.39 11.98
CA PRO A 39 16.05 10.71 10.85
C PRO A 39 16.40 11.70 9.72
N ASN A 40 17.56 11.54 9.10
CA ASN A 40 17.95 12.31 7.92
C ASN A 40 17.45 11.60 6.64
N LEU A 41 16.19 11.81 6.31
CA LEU A 41 15.53 11.18 5.17
C LEU A 41 15.98 11.71 3.79
N SER A 42 16.63 12.87 3.75
CA SER A 42 17.10 13.50 2.49
C SER A 42 18.53 13.12 2.10
N GLU A 43 19.18 12.25 2.86
CA GLU A 43 20.50 11.76 2.52
C GLU A 43 20.48 10.87 1.28
N GLY A 44 21.64 10.63 0.66
CA GLY A 44 21.73 9.77 -0.50
C GLY A 44 21.19 8.37 -0.25
N ALA A 45 20.53 7.78 -1.24
CA ALA A 45 19.95 6.44 -1.13
C ALA A 45 21.02 5.41 -0.73
N PRO A 46 20.79 4.61 0.33
CA PRO A 46 21.73 3.57 0.76
C PRO A 46 21.92 2.52 -0.33
N LYS A 47 23.09 1.86 -0.27
CA LYS A 47 23.44 0.78 -1.21
C LYS A 47 23.52 -0.54 -0.48
N ALA A 48 22.98 -1.57 -1.11
CA ALA A 48 23.15 -2.94 -0.70
C ALA A 48 24.60 -3.43 -0.98
N ARG A 49 24.98 -4.58 -0.45
CA ARG A 49 26.35 -5.13 -0.59
C ARG A 49 26.77 -5.38 -2.04
N ASP A 50 25.83 -5.59 -2.94
CA ASP A 50 26.05 -5.78 -4.37
C ASP A 50 26.14 -4.46 -5.17
N GLY A 51 26.08 -3.31 -4.49
CA GLY A 51 26.14 -1.97 -5.07
C GLY A 51 24.81 -1.46 -5.65
N LYS A 52 23.74 -2.25 -5.61
CA LYS A 52 22.40 -1.81 -6.01
C LYS A 52 21.78 -0.90 -4.96
N ALA A 53 20.73 -0.16 -5.31
CA ALA A 53 19.97 0.57 -4.31
C ALA A 53 19.43 -0.41 -3.27
N ASP A 54 19.54 -0.07 -1.98
CA ASP A 54 18.92 -0.84 -0.91
C ASP A 54 17.49 -0.33 -0.71
N LEU A 55 16.51 -1.18 -1.06
CA LEU A 55 15.08 -0.87 -0.91
C LEU A 55 14.54 -1.28 0.46
N SER A 56 15.36 -1.91 1.31
CA SER A 56 14.92 -2.39 2.64
C SER A 56 14.42 -1.25 3.52
N GLY A 57 13.46 -1.55 4.37
CA GLY A 57 12.88 -0.63 5.34
C GLY A 57 11.38 -0.79 5.47
N VAL A 58 10.81 -0.06 6.42
CA VAL A 58 9.36 0.09 6.59
C VAL A 58 8.91 1.35 5.86
N TRP A 59 7.98 1.21 4.95
CA TRP A 59 7.51 2.25 4.06
C TRP A 59 6.05 2.55 4.29
N LEU A 60 5.69 3.82 4.41
CA LEU A 60 4.31 4.29 4.48
C LEU A 60 3.95 4.97 3.16
N PRO A 61 2.92 4.51 2.44
CA PRO A 61 2.44 5.16 1.22
C PRO A 61 2.06 6.62 1.48
N GLU A 62 2.51 7.50 0.60
CA GLU A 62 2.16 8.91 0.67
C GLU A 62 0.72 9.13 0.18
N PRO A 63 -0.01 10.06 0.79
CA PRO A 63 -1.30 10.48 0.26
C PRO A 63 -1.12 11.18 -1.09
N ASP A 64 -2.17 11.16 -1.92
CA ASP A 64 -2.18 11.95 -3.14
C ASP A 64 -1.95 13.45 -2.79
N PRO A 65 -0.91 14.09 -3.34
CA PRO A 65 -0.63 15.50 -3.06
C PRO A 65 -1.74 16.43 -3.53
N ASN A 66 -2.54 16.03 -4.51
CA ASN A 66 -3.70 16.77 -5.01
C ASN A 66 -4.96 16.50 -4.18
N GLY A 67 -4.92 15.47 -3.32
CA GLY A 67 -6.04 15.12 -2.44
C GLY A 67 -6.22 16.14 -1.31
N THR A 68 -7.46 16.44 -0.96
CA THR A 68 -7.82 17.24 0.22
C THR A 68 -8.20 16.33 1.38
N PRO A 69 -8.16 16.81 2.65
CA PRO A 69 -8.68 16.03 3.77
C PRO A 69 -10.14 15.61 3.60
N GLN A 70 -10.91 16.38 2.82
CA GLN A 70 -12.31 16.10 2.49
C GLN A 70 -12.46 15.14 1.30
N GLY A 71 -11.35 14.80 0.64
CA GLY A 71 -11.33 14.01 -0.57
C GLY A 71 -11.37 14.85 -1.85
N VAL A 72 -11.21 14.18 -2.99
CA VAL A 72 -11.30 14.77 -4.33
C VAL A 72 -12.54 14.20 -5.01
N GLU A 73 -13.32 15.04 -5.69
CA GLU A 73 -14.42 14.56 -6.49
C GLU A 73 -13.86 13.78 -7.68
N SER A 74 -14.17 12.50 -7.75
CA SER A 74 -13.74 11.65 -8.86
C SER A 74 -14.58 11.95 -10.12
N ILE A 75 -14.11 11.38 -11.21
CA ILE A 75 -14.81 11.34 -12.52
C ILE A 75 -16.29 10.92 -12.40
N SER A 76 -16.61 10.11 -11.41
CA SER A 76 -17.98 9.62 -11.15
C SER A 76 -18.81 10.52 -10.22
N GLY A 77 -18.26 11.66 -9.76
CA GLY A 77 -18.89 12.49 -8.73
C GLY A 77 -18.78 11.94 -7.32
N THR A 78 -18.02 10.83 -7.13
CA THR A 78 -17.75 10.26 -5.81
C THR A 78 -16.58 10.98 -5.16
N VAL A 79 -16.70 11.36 -3.89
CA VAL A 79 -15.60 11.95 -3.15
C VAL A 79 -14.61 10.86 -2.75
N ILE A 80 -13.39 10.93 -3.28
CA ILE A 80 -12.30 10.02 -2.97
C ILE A 80 -11.46 10.62 -1.85
N PRO A 81 -11.30 9.97 -0.71
CA PRO A 81 -10.34 10.40 0.31
C PRO A 81 -8.93 10.46 -0.27
N ARG A 82 -8.15 11.46 0.13
CA ARG A 82 -6.77 11.71 -0.34
C ARG A 82 -5.81 10.51 -0.24
N TYR A 83 -6.15 9.51 0.56
CA TYR A 83 -5.39 8.28 0.75
C TYR A 83 -5.87 7.12 -0.12
N MET A 84 -6.83 7.36 -1.00
CA MET A 84 -7.28 6.34 -1.94
C MET A 84 -6.58 6.50 -3.28
N LEU A 85 -6.06 5.41 -3.79
CA LEU A 85 -5.53 5.34 -5.14
C LEU A 85 -6.69 5.47 -6.14
N ASP A 86 -6.49 6.32 -7.13
CA ASP A 86 -7.22 6.34 -8.39
C ASP A 86 -6.19 6.17 -9.51
N ILE A 87 -6.20 5.02 -10.17
CA ILE A 87 -5.26 4.71 -11.26
C ILE A 87 -5.48 5.61 -12.50
N THR A 88 -6.55 6.37 -12.54
CA THR A 88 -6.95 7.24 -13.65
C THR A 88 -6.94 8.72 -13.29
N ALA A 89 -6.42 9.08 -12.10
CA ALA A 89 -6.45 10.48 -11.60
C ALA A 89 -5.83 11.51 -12.55
N ASP A 90 -4.84 11.11 -13.36
CA ASP A 90 -4.18 11.96 -14.35
C ASP A 90 -4.87 11.96 -15.72
N LEU A 91 -5.99 11.24 -15.88
CA LEU A 91 -6.76 11.14 -17.12
C LEU A 91 -8.08 11.92 -17.04
N LYS A 92 -8.54 12.42 -18.18
CA LYS A 92 -9.92 12.88 -18.26
C LYS A 92 -10.88 11.69 -18.37
N PRO A 93 -12.15 11.83 -17.94
CA PRO A 93 -13.14 10.76 -18.00
C PRO A 93 -13.26 10.08 -19.36
N GLU A 94 -13.26 10.89 -20.41
CA GLU A 94 -13.37 10.45 -21.79
C GLU A 94 -12.12 9.76 -22.34
N ASP A 95 -10.96 9.96 -21.68
CA ASP A 95 -9.67 9.42 -22.11
C ASP A 95 -9.33 8.09 -21.40
N VAL A 96 -10.13 7.68 -20.40
CA VAL A 96 -9.93 6.39 -19.71
C VAL A 96 -10.11 5.25 -20.70
N PRO A 97 -9.10 4.39 -20.88
CA PRO A 97 -9.05 3.44 -22.00
C PRO A 97 -9.88 2.18 -21.76
N PHE A 98 -11.07 2.30 -21.22
CA PHE A 98 -11.93 1.15 -20.96
C PHE A 98 -12.31 0.38 -22.23
N ARG A 99 -12.42 -0.93 -22.11
CA ARG A 99 -13.28 -1.71 -23.03
C ARG A 99 -14.74 -1.62 -22.57
N PRO A 100 -15.72 -1.74 -23.47
CA PRO A 100 -17.13 -1.54 -23.12
C PRO A 100 -17.64 -2.40 -21.96
N SER A 101 -17.19 -3.67 -21.88
CA SER A 101 -17.55 -4.56 -20.78
C SER A 101 -16.95 -4.13 -19.45
N THR A 102 -15.70 -3.64 -19.48
CA THR A 102 -14.97 -3.15 -18.29
C THR A 102 -15.59 -1.85 -17.77
N GLU A 103 -15.96 -0.95 -18.67
CA GLU A 103 -16.65 0.29 -18.30
C GLU A 103 -18.00 0.00 -17.63
N ALA A 104 -18.75 -0.97 -18.17
CA ALA A 104 -20.03 -1.37 -17.58
C ALA A 104 -19.86 -1.94 -16.17
N LEU A 105 -18.83 -2.79 -15.98
CA LEU A 105 -18.50 -3.37 -14.68
C LEU A 105 -18.01 -2.31 -13.68
N PHE A 106 -17.16 -1.38 -14.13
CA PHE A 106 -16.71 -0.25 -13.30
C PHE A 106 -17.91 0.60 -12.81
N LYS A 107 -18.85 0.92 -13.70
CA LYS A 107 -20.08 1.64 -13.32
C LYS A 107 -20.93 0.85 -12.30
N GLN A 108 -20.98 -0.47 -12.42
CA GLN A 108 -21.64 -1.33 -11.43
C GLN A 108 -20.94 -1.26 -10.08
N HIS A 109 -19.60 -1.34 -10.03
CA HIS A 109 -18.83 -1.22 -8.79
C HIS A 109 -19.07 0.13 -8.10
N LEU A 110 -19.09 1.23 -8.84
CA LEU A 110 -19.41 2.54 -8.29
C LEU A 110 -20.83 2.59 -7.69
N GLN A 111 -21.81 1.98 -8.36
CA GLN A 111 -23.20 1.93 -7.89
C GLN A 111 -23.36 1.08 -6.63
N SER A 112 -22.49 0.09 -6.41
CA SER A 112 -22.51 -0.75 -5.20
C SER A 112 -22.14 0.02 -3.93
N GLN A 113 -21.52 1.21 -4.06
CA GLN A 113 -21.05 2.03 -2.93
C GLN A 113 -20.11 1.24 -2.00
N GLY A 114 -19.24 0.41 -2.58
CA GLY A 114 -18.28 -0.40 -1.85
C GLY A 114 -18.81 -1.72 -1.29
N LYS A 115 -20.09 -2.04 -1.48
CA LYS A 115 -20.63 -3.34 -1.02
C LYS A 115 -20.01 -4.53 -1.74
N ASP A 116 -19.66 -4.35 -3.02
CA ASP A 116 -19.01 -5.38 -3.83
C ASP A 116 -17.47 -5.31 -3.75
N ASP A 117 -16.92 -4.39 -2.95
CA ASP A 117 -15.49 -4.27 -2.77
C ASP A 117 -14.93 -5.52 -2.07
N PRO A 118 -13.98 -6.24 -2.67
CA PRO A 118 -13.38 -7.42 -2.06
C PRO A 118 -12.82 -7.17 -0.66
N ILE A 119 -12.29 -5.98 -0.40
CA ILE A 119 -11.75 -5.61 0.91
C ILE A 119 -12.86 -5.53 1.96
N ALA A 120 -14.06 -5.07 1.60
CA ALA A 120 -15.21 -5.07 2.50
C ALA A 120 -15.59 -6.49 2.95
N HIS A 121 -15.16 -7.51 2.21
CA HIS A 121 -15.32 -8.92 2.51
C HIS A 121 -14.02 -9.58 3.01
N CYS A 122 -13.07 -8.79 3.50
CA CYS A 122 -11.77 -9.25 3.99
C CYS A 122 -10.97 -10.08 2.96
N GLN A 123 -11.16 -9.83 1.67
CA GLN A 123 -10.34 -10.40 0.62
C GLN A 123 -9.08 -9.55 0.43
N PRO A 124 -7.95 -10.14 0.02
CA PRO A 124 -6.73 -9.38 -0.24
C PRO A 124 -6.91 -8.34 -1.35
N THR A 125 -6.34 -7.15 -1.16
CA THR A 125 -6.34 -6.08 -2.16
C THR A 125 -5.63 -6.48 -3.45
N GLY A 126 -4.59 -7.30 -3.33
CA GLY A 126 -3.76 -7.69 -4.47
C GLY A 126 -2.78 -6.59 -4.93
N VAL A 127 -2.01 -6.92 -5.98
CA VAL A 127 -1.06 -5.99 -6.63
C VAL A 127 -1.75 -5.36 -7.84
N PRO A 128 -1.62 -4.05 -8.07
CA PRO A 128 -0.73 -3.08 -7.40
C PRO A 128 -1.37 -2.34 -6.22
N GLY A 129 -2.66 -2.54 -5.95
CA GLY A 129 -3.43 -1.76 -4.98
C GLY A 129 -2.84 -1.74 -3.56
N LEU A 130 -2.24 -2.86 -3.09
CA LEU A 130 -1.59 -2.96 -1.78
C LEU A 130 -0.51 -1.90 -1.54
N GLY A 131 0.23 -1.50 -2.59
CA GLY A 131 1.27 -0.48 -2.49
C GLY A 131 0.75 0.93 -2.22
N ALA A 132 -0.56 1.15 -2.31
CA ALA A 132 -1.22 2.43 -2.10
C ALA A 132 -2.18 2.44 -0.90
N ILE A 133 -2.36 1.33 -0.20
CA ILE A 133 -3.11 1.29 1.05
C ILE A 133 -2.36 2.12 2.10
N PRO A 134 -3.02 3.02 2.87
CA PRO A 134 -2.35 3.88 3.85
C PRO A 134 -1.98 3.10 5.13
N LEU A 135 -1.41 1.93 4.96
CA LEU A 135 -0.83 1.08 5.99
C LEU A 135 0.62 0.77 5.62
N PRO A 136 1.52 0.63 6.60
CA PRO A 136 2.92 0.35 6.34
C PRO A 136 3.13 -1.00 5.61
N TYR A 137 4.20 -1.06 4.84
CA TYR A 137 4.75 -2.30 4.33
C TYR A 137 6.27 -2.33 4.51
N LYS A 138 6.82 -3.52 4.73
CA LYS A 138 8.25 -3.72 4.95
C LYS A 138 8.87 -4.45 3.77
N ILE A 139 9.87 -3.82 3.16
CA ILE A 139 10.69 -4.45 2.13
C ILE A 139 11.91 -5.10 2.80
N ILE A 140 12.15 -6.37 2.50
CA ILE A 140 13.33 -7.13 2.90
C ILE A 140 14.05 -7.54 1.63
N GLN A 141 15.20 -6.87 1.38
CA GLN A 141 16.00 -7.15 0.19
C GLN A 141 17.07 -8.19 0.50
N MET A 142 17.03 -9.28 -0.25
CA MET A 142 18.02 -10.34 -0.24
C MET A 142 18.65 -10.49 -1.63
N PRO A 143 19.82 -11.13 -1.80
CA PRO A 143 20.51 -11.18 -3.09
C PRO A 143 19.69 -11.78 -4.25
N ARG A 144 18.76 -12.68 -3.95
CA ARG A 144 18.02 -13.46 -4.95
C ARG A 144 16.50 -13.31 -4.86
N LEU A 145 16.03 -12.61 -3.83
CA LEU A 145 14.62 -12.46 -3.51
C LEU A 145 14.39 -11.12 -2.80
N ILE A 146 13.34 -10.43 -3.18
CA ILE A 146 12.77 -9.37 -2.36
C ILE A 146 11.45 -9.88 -1.79
N ALA A 147 11.30 -9.82 -0.47
CA ALA A 147 10.03 -10.05 0.20
C ALA A 147 9.43 -8.70 0.61
N ILE A 148 8.16 -8.51 0.31
CA ILE A 148 7.39 -7.37 0.81
C ILE A 148 6.33 -7.92 1.75
N LEU A 149 6.38 -7.49 3.01
CA LEU A 149 5.40 -7.81 4.04
C LEU A 149 4.46 -6.63 4.16
N TYR A 150 3.17 -6.84 4.07
CA TYR A 150 2.17 -5.80 4.20
C TYR A 150 1.45 -5.94 5.53
N GLU A 151 1.23 -4.83 6.23
CA GLU A 151 0.43 -4.80 7.43
C GLU A 151 -1.03 -5.16 7.11
N GLU A 152 -1.53 -4.70 5.98
CA GLU A 152 -2.87 -5.04 5.50
C GLU A 152 -3.04 -6.55 5.37
N ASN A 153 -3.93 -7.13 6.18
CA ASN A 153 -4.24 -8.56 6.26
C ASN A 153 -3.02 -9.48 6.46
N SER A 154 -1.89 -8.95 6.95
CA SER A 154 -0.64 -9.69 7.17
C SER A 154 -0.20 -10.52 5.95
N VAL A 155 -0.45 -10.01 4.75
CA VAL A 155 -0.08 -10.69 3.51
C VAL A 155 1.37 -10.42 3.12
N PHE A 156 1.93 -11.25 2.26
CA PHE A 156 3.30 -11.08 1.77
C PHE A 156 3.38 -11.27 0.26
N ARG A 157 4.39 -10.67 -0.35
CA ARG A 157 4.75 -10.81 -1.75
C ARG A 157 6.20 -11.24 -1.90
N GLN A 158 6.49 -12.10 -2.88
CA GLN A 158 7.83 -12.54 -3.22
C GLN A 158 8.17 -12.10 -4.64
N ILE A 159 9.30 -11.41 -4.80
CA ILE A 159 9.83 -10.97 -6.09
C ILE A 159 11.16 -11.69 -6.31
N PHE A 160 11.22 -12.59 -7.28
CA PHE A 160 12.39 -13.41 -7.57
C PHE A 160 13.34 -12.69 -8.51
N LEU A 161 14.62 -12.54 -8.13
CA LEU A 161 15.61 -11.74 -8.86
C LEU A 161 16.52 -12.54 -9.82
N GLU A 162 16.42 -13.85 -9.83
CA GLU A 162 17.36 -14.73 -10.56
C GLU A 162 17.05 -14.91 -12.06
N GLY A 163 16.32 -13.97 -12.65
CA GLY A 163 15.84 -14.15 -14.03
C GLY A 163 14.86 -15.32 -14.17
N ARG A 164 14.15 -15.64 -13.09
CA ARG A 164 13.09 -16.63 -13.12
C ARG A 164 12.07 -16.19 -14.17
N ARG A 165 11.86 -17.04 -15.17
CA ARG A 165 10.82 -16.77 -16.16
C ARG A 165 9.45 -16.82 -15.50
N LEU A 166 8.60 -15.87 -15.86
CA LEU A 166 7.19 -15.94 -15.49
C LEU A 166 6.59 -17.21 -16.04
N VAL A 167 5.73 -17.84 -15.26
CA VAL A 167 5.09 -19.11 -15.63
C VAL A 167 4.09 -18.85 -16.75
N ASN A 168 4.11 -19.66 -17.79
CA ASN A 168 3.04 -19.67 -18.77
C ASN A 168 1.84 -20.38 -18.13
N ASP A 169 0.66 -19.77 -18.18
CA ASP A 169 -0.58 -20.29 -17.61
C ASP A 169 -0.45 -20.69 -16.11
N PRO A 170 -0.11 -19.72 -15.22
CA PRO A 170 0.04 -19.98 -13.80
C PRO A 170 -1.33 -20.17 -13.13
N GLU A 171 -1.35 -20.94 -12.04
CA GLU A 171 -2.51 -20.98 -11.16
C GLU A 171 -2.80 -19.56 -10.62
N PRO A 172 -4.02 -19.01 -10.83
CA PRO A 172 -4.34 -17.63 -10.48
C PRO A 172 -4.22 -17.32 -8.99
N ARG A 173 -3.58 -16.20 -8.65
CA ARG A 173 -3.34 -15.75 -7.26
C ARG A 173 -3.67 -14.27 -7.07
N TRP A 174 -3.97 -13.89 -5.83
CA TRP A 174 -4.17 -12.48 -5.45
C TRP A 174 -2.94 -11.61 -5.71
N MET A 175 -1.75 -12.12 -5.39
CA MET A 175 -0.48 -11.41 -5.52
C MET A 175 0.23 -11.66 -6.85
N GLY A 176 -0.31 -12.53 -7.70
CA GLY A 176 0.34 -12.98 -8.92
C GLY A 176 1.70 -13.65 -8.67
N TYR A 177 2.51 -13.70 -9.72
CA TYR A 177 3.88 -14.20 -9.72
C TYR A 177 4.81 -13.11 -10.19
N SER A 178 5.74 -12.68 -9.34
CA SER A 178 6.62 -11.55 -9.61
C SER A 178 8.04 -12.00 -9.92
N SER A 179 8.59 -11.49 -11.02
CA SER A 179 10.01 -11.62 -11.40
C SER A 179 10.62 -10.23 -11.52
N GLY A 180 11.76 -10.02 -10.88
CA GLY A 180 12.44 -8.74 -10.86
C GLY A 180 13.82 -8.78 -11.50
N LYS A 181 14.24 -7.67 -12.07
CA LYS A 181 15.61 -7.43 -12.53
C LYS A 181 16.03 -6.00 -12.24
N TRP A 182 17.31 -5.82 -11.95
CA TRP A 182 17.85 -4.49 -11.78
C TRP A 182 18.22 -3.85 -13.13
N ASP A 183 17.74 -2.64 -13.34
CA ASP A 183 18.17 -1.71 -14.36
C ASP A 183 18.89 -0.55 -13.66
N ARG A 184 20.21 -0.66 -13.51
CA ARG A 184 21.04 0.23 -12.68
C ARG A 184 20.56 0.24 -11.21
N ASP A 185 20.00 1.37 -10.74
CA ASP A 185 19.47 1.57 -9.39
C ASP A 185 17.94 1.44 -9.32
N THR A 186 17.32 1.02 -10.40
CA THR A 186 15.87 0.78 -10.48
C THR A 186 15.60 -0.71 -10.54
N LEU A 187 14.78 -1.21 -9.64
CA LEU A 187 14.26 -2.57 -9.71
C LEU A 187 13.03 -2.56 -10.62
N VAL A 188 13.09 -3.31 -11.72
CA VAL A 188 11.95 -3.52 -12.62
C VAL A 188 11.33 -4.87 -12.30
N VAL A 189 10.04 -4.89 -12.01
CA VAL A 189 9.28 -6.08 -11.62
C VAL A 189 8.15 -6.31 -12.60
N ASP A 190 8.11 -7.51 -13.16
CA ASP A 190 7.00 -7.99 -13.97
C ASP A 190 6.15 -8.96 -13.14
N THR A 191 4.82 -8.78 -13.13
CA THR A 191 3.89 -9.64 -12.38
C THR A 191 2.71 -10.06 -13.27
N VAL A 192 2.44 -11.35 -13.29
CA VAL A 192 1.33 -11.98 -14.04
C VAL A 192 0.66 -13.06 -13.20
N GLY A 193 -0.41 -13.65 -13.70
CA GLY A 193 -1.09 -14.77 -13.05
C GLY A 193 -1.95 -14.34 -11.88
N PHE A 194 -2.64 -13.23 -12.07
CA PHE A 194 -3.64 -12.75 -11.13
C PHE A 194 -4.96 -13.53 -11.24
N ASN A 195 -5.65 -13.68 -10.13
CA ASN A 195 -7.08 -13.96 -10.19
C ASN A 195 -7.82 -12.65 -10.54
N ASP A 196 -9.01 -12.74 -11.09
CA ASP A 196 -9.83 -11.59 -11.50
C ASP A 196 -10.76 -11.07 -10.38
N ARG A 197 -10.37 -11.28 -9.11
CA ARG A 197 -11.24 -11.03 -7.95
C ARG A 197 -10.95 -9.74 -7.20
N SER A 198 -9.78 -9.14 -7.42
CA SER A 198 -9.43 -7.86 -6.78
C SER A 198 -9.82 -6.67 -7.66
N TRP A 199 -9.83 -5.50 -7.06
CA TRP A 199 -9.91 -4.24 -7.77
C TRP A 199 -8.52 -3.62 -7.87
N LEU A 200 -8.26 -2.91 -8.96
CA LEU A 200 -6.96 -2.24 -9.16
C LEU A 200 -6.77 -1.07 -8.18
N ASP A 201 -7.89 -0.47 -7.76
CA ASP A 201 -7.93 0.64 -6.81
C ASP A 201 -9.24 0.66 -6.00
N ARG A 202 -9.37 1.65 -5.13
CA ARG A 202 -10.54 1.79 -4.24
C ARG A 202 -11.79 2.33 -4.93
N LEU A 203 -11.70 2.77 -6.19
CA LEU A 203 -12.84 3.17 -7.01
C LEU A 203 -13.54 1.99 -7.68
N GLY A 204 -12.87 0.85 -7.72
CA GLY A 204 -13.44 -0.34 -8.34
C GLY A 204 -13.04 -0.53 -9.80
N HIS A 205 -11.89 -0.01 -10.22
CA HIS A 205 -11.36 -0.32 -11.55
C HIS A 205 -11.10 -1.81 -11.64
N PRO A 206 -11.80 -2.52 -12.54
CA PRO A 206 -11.68 -3.97 -12.64
C PRO A 206 -10.47 -4.36 -13.48
N HIS A 207 -10.06 -5.61 -13.36
CA HIS A 207 -9.09 -6.23 -14.23
C HIS A 207 -9.53 -7.65 -14.60
N SER A 208 -8.79 -8.27 -15.52
CA SER A 208 -9.00 -9.65 -15.92
C SER A 208 -7.83 -10.56 -15.51
N ASP A 209 -7.94 -11.83 -15.83
CA ASP A 209 -6.87 -12.83 -15.71
C ASP A 209 -5.67 -12.55 -16.64
N ALA A 210 -5.83 -11.66 -17.64
CA ALA A 210 -4.76 -11.24 -18.54
C ALA A 210 -3.94 -10.07 -18.00
N LEU A 211 -4.22 -9.61 -16.76
CA LEU A 211 -3.48 -8.53 -16.14
C LEU A 211 -1.99 -8.80 -16.08
N HIS A 212 -1.19 -7.88 -16.61
CA HIS A 212 0.25 -7.76 -16.43
C HIS A 212 0.57 -6.44 -15.76
N VAL A 213 1.21 -6.48 -14.61
CA VAL A 213 1.65 -5.30 -13.88
C VAL A 213 3.16 -5.19 -14.00
N ILE A 214 3.64 -4.02 -14.44
CA ILE A 214 5.06 -3.68 -14.49
C ILE A 214 5.31 -2.57 -13.48
N GLU A 215 6.21 -2.80 -12.55
CA GLU A 215 6.55 -1.84 -11.50
C GLU A 215 8.03 -1.49 -11.57
N ARG A 216 8.36 -0.20 -11.39
CA ARG A 216 9.72 0.31 -11.39
C ARG A 216 10.00 0.98 -10.05
N PHE A 217 10.63 0.26 -9.14
CA PHE A 217 10.97 0.73 -7.80
C PHE A 217 12.26 1.54 -7.85
N ARG A 218 12.21 2.78 -7.41
CA ARG A 218 13.35 3.68 -7.33
C ARG A 218 13.41 4.35 -5.97
N ARG A 219 14.44 4.04 -5.18
CA ARG A 219 14.73 4.79 -3.95
C ARG A 219 15.48 6.05 -4.34
N ARG A 220 14.84 7.21 -4.16
CA ARG A 220 15.38 8.52 -4.58
C ARG A 220 16.49 9.00 -3.67
N ASP A 221 16.27 8.82 -2.38
CA ASP A 221 17.17 9.19 -1.28
C ASP A 221 16.94 8.23 -0.09
N ALA A 222 17.44 8.56 1.09
CA ALA A 222 17.32 7.68 2.25
C ALA A 222 15.87 7.42 2.65
N GLY A 223 14.98 8.39 2.48
CA GLY A 223 13.62 8.37 3.00
C GLY A 223 12.50 8.25 1.98
N HIS A 224 12.79 8.30 0.67
CA HIS A 224 11.71 8.37 -0.33
C HIS A 224 11.84 7.30 -1.40
N LEU A 225 10.75 6.56 -1.59
CA LEU A 225 10.58 5.52 -2.60
C LEU A 225 9.53 5.97 -3.62
N GLU A 226 9.86 5.86 -4.90
CA GLU A 226 8.93 6.03 -6.01
C GLU A 226 8.74 4.69 -6.71
N ILE A 227 7.49 4.39 -7.07
CA ILE A 227 7.12 3.18 -7.79
C ILE A 227 6.27 3.62 -8.98
N GLU A 228 6.85 3.61 -10.18
CA GLU A 228 6.10 3.76 -11.41
C GLU A 228 5.42 2.44 -11.72
N VAL A 229 4.10 2.48 -11.86
CA VAL A 229 3.26 1.30 -12.09
C VAL A 229 2.61 1.40 -13.46
N THR A 230 2.78 0.38 -14.27
CA THR A 230 2.08 0.22 -15.56
C THR A 230 1.15 -0.99 -15.46
N ILE A 231 -0.12 -0.77 -15.73
CA ILE A 231 -1.17 -1.77 -15.83
C ILE A 231 -1.37 -2.05 -17.32
N ASP A 232 -1.11 -3.28 -17.74
CA ASP A 232 -1.36 -3.75 -19.09
C ASP A 232 -2.33 -4.94 -19.03
N ASP A 233 -3.60 -4.68 -19.34
CA ASP A 233 -4.64 -5.70 -19.38
C ASP A 233 -5.45 -5.55 -20.68
N PRO A 234 -5.05 -6.26 -21.74
CA PRO A 234 -5.67 -6.12 -23.06
C PRO A 234 -7.12 -6.64 -23.12
N LYS A 235 -7.60 -7.38 -22.12
CA LYS A 235 -9.01 -7.78 -22.02
C LYS A 235 -9.87 -6.69 -21.35
N ALA A 236 -9.28 -5.87 -20.48
CA ALA A 236 -9.97 -4.84 -19.74
C ALA A 236 -9.81 -3.45 -20.35
N TYR A 237 -8.63 -3.12 -20.88
CA TYR A 237 -8.28 -1.79 -21.35
C TYR A 237 -7.79 -1.83 -22.80
N THR A 238 -7.98 -0.73 -23.54
CA THR A 238 -7.54 -0.61 -24.95
C THR A 238 -6.08 -0.18 -25.08
N LYS A 239 -5.49 0.37 -24.03
CA LYS A 239 -4.07 0.73 -23.90
C LYS A 239 -3.64 0.65 -22.42
N PRO A 240 -2.34 0.47 -22.13
CA PRO A 240 -1.83 0.48 -20.77
C PRO A 240 -2.12 1.81 -20.05
N ILE A 241 -2.26 1.72 -18.72
CA ILE A 241 -2.39 2.86 -17.81
C ILE A 241 -1.12 2.91 -16.95
N THR A 242 -0.50 4.09 -16.83
CA THR A 242 0.70 4.27 -16.01
C THR A 242 0.49 5.40 -15.01
N TYR A 243 0.89 5.18 -13.77
CA TYR A 243 0.84 6.15 -12.68
C TYR A 243 2.01 5.94 -11.71
N THR A 244 2.19 6.86 -10.76
CA THR A 244 3.30 6.78 -9.78
C THR A 244 2.75 6.72 -8.36
N GLN A 245 3.17 5.71 -7.61
CA GLN A 245 3.01 5.63 -6.16
C GLN A 245 4.27 6.18 -5.48
N LYS A 246 4.10 6.81 -4.32
CA LYS A 246 5.21 7.30 -3.48
C LYS A 246 5.06 6.76 -2.07
N ALA A 247 6.18 6.54 -1.41
CA ALA A 247 6.19 6.14 -0.01
C ALA A 247 7.36 6.80 0.72
N THR A 248 7.13 7.12 1.99
CA THR A 248 8.13 7.66 2.89
C THR A 248 8.58 6.58 3.88
N LEU A 249 9.87 6.51 4.14
CA LEU A 249 10.46 5.60 5.12
C LEU A 249 10.02 5.97 6.54
N VAL A 250 9.62 4.97 7.32
CA VAL A 250 9.31 5.09 8.75
C VAL A 250 10.39 4.32 9.53
N PRO A 251 11.52 4.98 9.86
CA PRO A 251 12.75 4.28 10.27
C PRO A 251 12.78 3.90 11.75
N ASP A 252 11.77 4.21 12.53
CA ASP A 252 11.67 3.91 13.97
C ASP A 252 10.43 3.10 14.33
N GLU A 253 9.75 2.54 13.34
CA GLU A 253 8.57 1.70 13.52
C GLU A 253 8.75 0.32 12.88
N ASP A 254 7.89 -0.60 13.23
CA ASP A 254 7.78 -1.92 12.60
C ASP A 254 6.30 -2.21 12.30
N LEU A 255 6.05 -3.27 11.52
CA LEU A 255 4.70 -3.65 11.15
C LEU A 255 3.91 -4.14 12.37
N LEU A 256 2.65 -3.77 12.40
CA LEU A 256 1.68 -4.34 13.33
C LEU A 256 0.98 -5.54 12.67
N GLU A 257 0.48 -6.43 13.50
CA GLU A 257 -0.38 -7.51 13.03
C GLU A 257 -1.80 -6.96 12.84
N TYR A 258 -2.32 -7.10 11.63
CA TYR A 258 -3.67 -6.67 11.30
C TYR A 258 -4.40 -7.73 10.49
N PHE A 259 -5.56 -8.14 10.99
CA PHE A 259 -6.47 -9.05 10.31
C PHE A 259 -7.85 -8.41 10.19
N CYS A 260 -8.32 -8.21 8.97
CA CYS A 260 -9.61 -7.60 8.67
C CYS A 260 -10.78 -8.31 9.38
N SER A 261 -10.71 -9.63 9.56
CA SER A 261 -11.74 -10.41 10.22
C SER A 261 -11.84 -10.21 11.74
N GLU A 262 -10.83 -9.58 12.36
CA GLU A 262 -10.84 -9.27 13.78
C GLU A 262 -11.72 -8.05 14.03
N ASN A 263 -12.73 -8.21 14.90
CA ASN A 263 -13.72 -7.19 15.23
C ASN A 263 -14.62 -6.73 14.08
N GLU A 264 -14.68 -7.49 12.97
CA GLU A 264 -15.60 -7.21 11.87
C GLU A 264 -17.05 -7.30 12.35
N LYS A 265 -17.76 -6.17 12.32
CA LYS A 265 -19.16 -6.05 12.77
C LYS A 265 -20.14 -5.74 11.63
N ASP A 266 -19.60 -5.37 10.47
CA ASP A 266 -20.39 -4.83 9.37
C ASP A 266 -20.86 -5.89 8.37
N VAL A 267 -20.32 -7.13 8.42
CA VAL A 267 -20.72 -8.25 7.54
C VAL A 267 -22.24 -8.44 7.47
N GLN A 268 -22.96 -8.23 8.56
CA GLN A 268 -24.42 -8.34 8.59
C GLN A 268 -25.12 -7.22 7.80
N HIS A 269 -24.45 -6.12 7.49
CA HIS A 269 -24.97 -4.97 6.76
C HIS A 269 -24.73 -5.06 5.25
N TYR A 270 -23.93 -6.02 4.78
CA TYR A 270 -23.64 -6.26 3.36
C TYR A 270 -24.59 -7.26 2.69
N LYS A 271 -25.67 -7.65 3.37
CA LYS A 271 -26.69 -8.58 2.83
C LYS A 271 -27.72 -7.85 1.98
#